data_8abfe5048ac7611ac29ef47888b1b1de
#
_entry.id   8abfe5048ac7611ac29ef47888b1b1de
#
_cell.length_a   1.000
_cell.length_b   1.000
_cell.length_c   1.000
_cell.angle_alpha   90.00
_cell.angle_beta   90.00
_cell.angle_gamma   90.00
#
_symmetry.space_group_name_H-M   'P 1'
#
loop_
_entity.id
_entity.type
_entity.pdbx_description
1 polymer ?
#
loop_
_entity_poly.entity_id
_entity_poly.type
_entity_poly.pdbx_seq_one_letter_code
_entity_poly.pdbx_strand_id
1 'polypeptide(L)'
;MPASSASRKAVSNSLVALSGGALALNLLLIVGLILLIAVNGLGHFWQKRVVELTLADGTRLLGEIHDREPLPGGEGTRIRLAVGNRDLTGRDFLWVDEHRVAPRDAPRAALVLARLEWGKFDGRAIEIRRGDELLASGPDEVWAAFEALHRAKQAEWEEIRSLEKD
;
A
#
# COMPACT_ATOMS: atom_id res chain seq x y z
N MET A 1 -37.03 -43.67 43.83
CA MET A 1 -36.93 -42.37 44.51
C MET A 1 -36.79 -41.27 43.46
N PRO A 2 -37.74 -40.31 43.35
CA PRO A 2 -37.62 -39.23 42.36
C PRO A 2 -36.54 -38.24 42.83
N ALA A 3 -35.57 -37.97 41.94
CA ALA A 3 -34.55 -36.96 42.21
C ALA A 3 -35.19 -35.61 42.56
N SER A 4 -34.76 -35.02 43.68
CA SER A 4 -35.26 -33.73 44.21
C SER A 4 -35.31 -32.66 43.14
N SER A 5 -36.38 -31.88 43.07
CA SER A 5 -36.58 -30.77 42.12
C SER A 5 -35.42 -29.74 42.19
N ALA A 6 -34.75 -29.63 43.32
CA ALA A 6 -33.57 -28.81 43.54
C ALA A 6 -32.34 -29.29 42.70
N SER A 7 -32.12 -30.60 42.60
CA SER A 7 -31.03 -31.18 41.82
C SER A 7 -31.22 -30.95 40.31
N ARG A 8 -32.45 -31.05 39.79
CA ARG A 8 -32.73 -30.76 38.35
C ARG A 8 -32.54 -29.28 38.00
N LYS A 9 -32.93 -28.36 38.91
CA LYS A 9 -32.71 -26.91 38.71
C LYS A 9 -31.22 -26.56 38.72
N ALA A 10 -30.43 -27.18 39.60
CA ALA A 10 -29.00 -26.96 39.65
C ALA A 10 -28.28 -27.43 38.37
N VAL A 11 -28.63 -28.61 37.85
CA VAL A 11 -28.10 -29.14 36.59
C VAL A 11 -28.52 -28.27 35.40
N SER A 12 -29.77 -27.82 35.35
CA SER A 12 -30.26 -26.93 34.29
C SER A 12 -29.51 -25.59 34.29
N ASN A 13 -29.29 -24.98 35.45
CA ASN A 13 -28.54 -23.72 35.55
C ASN A 13 -27.07 -23.87 35.17
N SER A 14 -26.43 -24.98 35.50
CA SER A 14 -25.04 -25.24 35.06
C SER A 14 -24.93 -25.45 33.58
N LEU A 15 -25.88 -26.11 32.94
CA LEU A 15 -25.92 -26.28 31.48
C LEU A 15 -26.14 -24.94 30.76
N VAL A 16 -27.03 -24.09 31.28
CA VAL A 16 -27.27 -22.74 30.73
C VAL A 16 -26.02 -21.88 30.87
N ALA A 17 -25.34 -21.92 32.05
CA ALA A 17 -24.10 -21.18 32.24
C ALA A 17 -22.98 -21.69 31.34
N LEU A 18 -22.86 -23.00 31.15
CA LEU A 18 -21.86 -23.58 30.24
C LEU A 18 -22.11 -23.20 28.77
N SER A 19 -23.36 -23.29 28.32
CA SER A 19 -23.71 -22.90 26.95
C SER A 19 -23.52 -21.40 26.74
N GLY A 20 -23.89 -20.56 27.69
CA GLY A 20 -23.65 -19.11 27.64
C GLY A 20 -22.15 -18.77 27.61
N GLY A 21 -21.36 -19.45 28.46
CA GLY A 21 -19.90 -19.32 28.45
C GLY A 21 -19.25 -19.75 27.11
N ALA A 22 -19.72 -20.87 26.56
CA ALA A 22 -19.24 -21.32 25.23
C ALA A 22 -19.58 -20.35 24.12
N LEU A 23 -20.79 -19.77 24.13
CA LEU A 23 -21.19 -18.74 23.16
C LEU A 23 -20.35 -17.47 23.30
N ALA A 24 -20.12 -17.01 24.52
CA ALA A 24 -19.28 -15.84 24.78
C ALA A 24 -17.83 -16.05 24.32
N LEU A 25 -17.26 -17.22 24.58
CA LEU A 25 -15.92 -17.60 24.11
C LEU A 25 -15.86 -17.63 22.59
N ASN A 26 -16.85 -18.23 21.94
CA ASN A 26 -16.91 -18.29 20.47
C ASN A 26 -17.01 -16.89 19.85
N LEU A 27 -17.83 -16.01 20.42
CA LEU A 27 -17.94 -14.62 19.98
C LEU A 27 -16.60 -13.88 20.13
N LEU A 28 -15.91 -14.07 21.25
CA LEU A 28 -14.59 -13.48 21.52
C LEU A 28 -13.54 -13.97 20.52
N LEU A 29 -13.54 -15.25 20.18
CA LEU A 29 -12.65 -15.81 19.16
C LEU A 29 -12.93 -15.23 17.77
N ILE A 30 -14.19 -15.07 17.39
CA ILE A 30 -14.56 -14.48 16.09
C ILE A 30 -14.12 -13.02 16.03
N VAL A 31 -14.42 -12.22 17.05
CA VAL A 31 -14.00 -10.82 17.12
C VAL A 31 -12.48 -10.72 17.13
N GLY A 32 -11.80 -11.55 17.91
CA GLY A 32 -10.33 -11.61 17.96
C GLY A 32 -9.71 -11.95 16.61
N LEU A 33 -10.28 -12.90 15.87
CA LEU A 33 -9.82 -13.26 14.53
C LEU A 33 -10.03 -12.12 13.53
N ILE A 34 -11.20 -11.48 13.55
CA ILE A 34 -11.48 -10.32 12.68
C ILE A 34 -10.50 -9.20 12.99
N LEU A 35 -10.23 -8.92 14.26
CA LEU A 35 -9.32 -7.88 14.71
C LEU A 35 -7.88 -8.18 14.29
N LEU A 36 -7.46 -9.44 14.41
CA LEU A 36 -6.15 -9.91 13.96
C LEU A 36 -5.98 -9.74 12.45
N ILE A 37 -6.99 -10.12 11.66
CA ILE A 37 -6.97 -9.94 10.20
C ILE A 37 -6.95 -8.44 9.85
N ALA A 38 -7.74 -7.63 10.54
CA ALA A 38 -7.79 -6.19 10.31
C ALA A 38 -6.44 -5.53 10.60
N VAL A 39 -5.82 -5.81 11.75
CA VAL A 39 -4.53 -5.23 12.14
C VAL A 39 -3.41 -5.65 11.18
N ASN A 40 -3.34 -6.92 10.81
CA ASN A 40 -2.33 -7.40 9.88
C ASN A 40 -2.61 -6.97 8.43
N GLY A 41 -3.88 -6.91 8.03
CA GLY A 41 -4.29 -6.53 6.68
C GLY A 41 -4.18 -5.03 6.40
N LEU A 42 -4.60 -4.17 7.34
CA LEU A 42 -4.53 -2.72 7.15
C LEU A 42 -3.11 -2.20 6.92
N GLY A 43 -2.11 -2.82 7.57
CA GLY A 43 -0.70 -2.47 7.34
C GLY A 43 -0.23 -2.71 5.90
N HIS A 44 -0.87 -3.63 5.19
CA HIS A 44 -0.52 -3.95 3.79
C HIS A 44 -1.13 -2.98 2.78
N PHE A 45 -2.26 -2.33 3.13
CA PHE A 45 -2.90 -1.32 2.29
C PHE A 45 -2.28 0.07 2.42
N TRP A 46 -1.44 0.29 3.44
CA TRP A 46 -0.80 1.60 3.59
C TRP A 46 0.30 1.76 2.56
N GLN A 47 0.13 2.73 1.69
CA GLN A 47 1.10 3.06 0.65
C GLN A 47 2.44 3.42 1.30
N LYS A 48 3.49 2.67 0.98
CA LYS A 48 4.84 2.94 1.49
C LYS A 48 5.36 4.22 0.86
N ARG A 49 6.17 4.96 1.61
CA ARG A 49 6.79 6.19 1.10
C ARG A 49 7.84 5.86 0.06
N VAL A 50 7.76 6.53 -1.08
CA VAL A 50 8.82 6.49 -2.07
C VAL A 50 10.05 7.19 -1.52
N VAL A 51 11.20 6.56 -1.69
CA VAL A 51 12.50 7.09 -1.31
C VAL A 51 13.40 7.19 -2.52
N GLU A 52 14.31 8.14 -2.49
CA GLU A 52 15.40 8.22 -3.44
C GLU A 52 16.67 7.69 -2.77
N LEU A 53 17.28 6.69 -3.40
CA LEU A 53 18.56 6.15 -2.99
C LEU A 53 19.62 6.60 -3.98
N THR A 54 20.62 7.30 -3.50
CA THR A 54 21.82 7.62 -4.30
C THR A 54 22.89 6.60 -3.95
N LEU A 55 23.36 5.87 -4.93
CA LEU A 55 24.43 4.90 -4.77
C LEU A 55 25.80 5.58 -4.81
N ALA A 56 26.81 4.89 -4.30
CA ALA A 56 28.20 5.39 -4.30
C ALA A 56 28.76 5.68 -5.71
N ASP A 57 28.21 5.07 -6.74
CA ASP A 57 28.55 5.31 -8.15
C ASP A 57 27.80 6.49 -8.77
N GLY A 58 26.99 7.20 -7.99
CA GLY A 58 26.17 8.32 -8.43
C GLY A 58 24.83 7.92 -9.05
N THR A 59 24.53 6.64 -9.17
CA THR A 59 23.23 6.14 -9.66
C THR A 59 22.12 6.53 -8.69
N ARG A 60 21.05 7.12 -9.19
CA ARG A 60 19.85 7.45 -8.40
C ARG A 60 18.74 6.46 -8.70
N LEU A 61 18.23 5.83 -7.65
CA LEU A 61 17.12 4.89 -7.70
C LEU A 61 15.94 5.48 -6.94
N LEU A 62 14.79 5.47 -7.58
CA LEU A 62 13.52 5.88 -6.99
C LEU A 62 12.64 4.65 -6.79
N GLY A 63 12.04 4.51 -5.62
CA GLY A 63 11.16 3.37 -5.33
C GLY A 63 10.75 3.29 -3.88
N GLU A 64 9.97 2.26 -3.56
CA GLU A 64 9.50 1.98 -2.20
C GLU A 64 10.39 0.91 -1.55
N ILE A 65 10.82 1.11 -0.30
CA ILE A 65 11.50 0.06 0.46
C ILE A 65 10.49 -1.01 0.82
N HIS A 66 10.64 -2.19 0.21
CA HIS A 66 9.74 -3.31 0.43
C HIS A 66 10.19 -4.17 1.60
N ASP A 67 11.50 -4.44 1.70
CA ASP A 67 12.07 -5.32 2.69
C ASP A 67 13.53 -4.99 2.99
N ARG A 68 14.06 -5.54 4.09
CA ARG A 68 15.46 -5.48 4.48
C ARG A 68 15.89 -6.84 4.98
N GLU A 69 16.98 -7.34 4.45
CA GLU A 69 17.53 -8.65 4.81
C GLU A 69 19.02 -8.55 5.13
N PRO A 70 19.55 -9.44 5.98
CA PRO A 70 20.99 -9.59 6.13
C PRO A 70 21.67 -9.92 4.80
N LEU A 71 22.87 -9.42 4.61
CA LEU A 71 23.65 -9.70 3.40
C LEU A 71 24.05 -11.19 3.37
N PRO A 72 23.79 -11.93 2.30
CA PRO A 72 24.21 -13.32 2.22
C PRO A 72 25.73 -13.44 2.28
N GLY A 73 26.24 -14.11 3.32
CA GLY A 73 27.67 -14.41 3.47
C GLY A 73 28.55 -13.26 3.95
N GLY A 74 28.01 -12.15 4.45
CA GLY A 74 28.75 -11.00 4.94
C GLY A 74 28.07 -10.29 6.10
N GLU A 75 28.79 -9.30 6.68
CA GLU A 75 28.19 -8.37 7.63
C GLU A 75 27.50 -7.23 6.88
N GLY A 76 26.27 -6.90 7.29
CA GLY A 76 25.50 -5.79 6.73
C GLY A 76 24.09 -6.17 6.33
N THR A 77 23.40 -5.20 5.74
CA THR A 77 22.00 -5.32 5.33
C THR A 77 21.86 -4.95 3.85
N ARG A 78 20.97 -5.63 3.15
CA ARG A 78 20.52 -5.27 1.81
C ARG A 78 19.05 -4.84 1.85
N ILE A 79 18.72 -3.92 0.99
CA ILE A 79 17.39 -3.34 0.85
C ILE A 79 16.76 -3.89 -0.44
N ARG A 80 15.55 -4.40 -0.35
CA ARG A 80 14.71 -4.69 -1.51
C ARG A 80 13.88 -3.47 -1.84
N LEU A 81 14.26 -2.79 -2.91
CA LEU A 81 13.57 -1.62 -3.44
C LEU A 81 12.57 -2.07 -4.52
N ALA A 82 11.29 -1.77 -4.31
CA ALA A 82 10.29 -1.90 -5.35
C ALA A 82 10.41 -0.67 -6.26
N VAL A 83 10.78 -0.90 -7.49
CA VAL A 83 10.91 0.15 -8.51
C VAL A 83 9.71 0.08 -9.44
N GLY A 84 9.12 1.22 -9.73
CA GLY A 84 8.13 1.33 -10.77
C GLY A 84 8.75 1.13 -12.15
N ASN A 85 7.94 1.37 -13.21
CA ASN A 85 8.44 1.40 -14.59
C ASN A 85 8.95 0.06 -15.11
N ARG A 86 8.31 -1.04 -14.73
CA ARG A 86 8.65 -2.39 -15.21
C ARG A 86 8.71 -2.47 -16.74
N ASP A 87 7.82 -1.76 -17.41
CA ASP A 87 7.75 -1.65 -18.85
C ASP A 87 9.02 -1.02 -19.49
N LEU A 88 9.72 -0.16 -18.72
CA LEU A 88 10.96 0.47 -19.14
C LEU A 88 12.21 -0.28 -18.65
N THR A 89 12.16 -0.79 -17.42
CA THR A 89 13.35 -1.37 -16.76
C THR A 89 13.38 -2.91 -16.81
N GLY A 90 12.23 -3.55 -17.09
CA GLY A 90 12.06 -5.00 -17.05
C GLY A 90 12.10 -5.61 -15.65
N ARG A 91 12.16 -4.79 -14.60
CA ARG A 91 12.33 -5.24 -13.21
C ARG A 91 11.31 -4.60 -12.30
N ASP A 92 10.78 -5.39 -11.34
CA ASP A 92 9.89 -4.92 -10.29
C ASP A 92 10.65 -4.58 -9.01
N PHE A 93 11.77 -5.26 -8.78
CA PHE A 93 12.57 -5.12 -7.57
C PHE A 93 14.06 -5.05 -7.88
N LEU A 94 14.75 -4.25 -7.08
CA LEU A 94 16.21 -4.17 -7.06
C LEU A 94 16.70 -4.46 -5.65
N TRP A 95 17.74 -5.29 -5.52
CA TRP A 95 18.48 -5.45 -4.28
C TRP A 95 19.65 -4.47 -4.25
N VAL A 96 19.72 -3.71 -3.19
CA VAL A 96 20.76 -2.69 -2.98
C VAL A 96 21.40 -2.92 -1.63
N ASP A 97 22.71 -3.06 -1.60
CA ASP A 97 23.46 -3.18 -0.35
C ASP A 97 23.45 -1.83 0.38
N GLU A 98 23.01 -1.83 1.64
CA GLU A 98 22.78 -0.60 2.40
C GLU A 98 24.07 0.25 2.58
N HIS A 99 25.23 -0.41 2.66
CA HIS A 99 26.53 0.28 2.76
C HIS A 99 26.90 1.08 1.49
N ARG A 100 26.28 0.80 0.35
CA ARG A 100 26.47 1.53 -0.92
C ARG A 100 25.54 2.73 -1.08
N VAL A 101 24.61 2.90 -0.15
CA VAL A 101 23.60 3.97 -0.20
C VAL A 101 24.12 5.19 0.55
N ALA A 102 24.19 6.32 -0.11
CA ALA A 102 24.45 7.61 0.53
C ALA A 102 23.28 7.99 1.49
N PRO A 103 23.48 8.95 2.40
CA PRO A 103 22.39 9.44 3.25
C PRO A 103 21.14 9.74 2.44
N ARG A 104 19.98 9.26 2.94
CA ARG A 104 18.71 9.34 2.24
C ARG A 104 18.13 10.73 2.34
N ASP A 105 17.85 11.32 1.21
CA ASP A 105 17.03 12.53 1.14
C ASP A 105 15.59 12.17 0.80
N ALA A 106 14.64 12.95 1.34
CA ALA A 106 13.26 12.88 0.87
C ALA A 106 13.23 13.37 -0.59
N PRO A 107 12.73 12.57 -1.54
CA PRO A 107 12.74 12.95 -2.93
C PRO A 107 11.85 14.17 -3.13
N ARG A 108 12.47 15.31 -3.49
CA ARG A 108 11.72 16.49 -3.88
C ARG A 108 11.11 16.23 -5.26
N ALA A 109 9.82 16.48 -5.39
CA ALA A 109 9.08 16.34 -6.66
C ALA A 109 9.04 14.93 -7.26
N ALA A 110 9.18 13.88 -6.46
CA ALA A 110 8.90 12.53 -6.91
C ALA A 110 7.40 12.30 -7.00
N LEU A 111 6.96 11.70 -8.09
CA LEU A 111 5.57 11.34 -8.34
C LEU A 111 5.45 9.82 -8.45
N VAL A 112 4.36 9.31 -7.90
CA VAL A 112 3.90 7.94 -8.12
C VAL A 112 2.59 8.04 -8.90
N LEU A 113 2.59 7.60 -10.13
CA LEU A 113 1.40 7.57 -10.98
C LEU A 113 0.88 6.14 -11.06
N ALA A 114 -0.38 5.95 -10.67
CA ALA A 114 -1.10 4.72 -10.95
C ALA A 114 -1.67 4.82 -12.37
N ARG A 115 -1.00 4.17 -13.31
CA ARG A 115 -1.46 4.13 -14.71
C ARG A 115 -2.59 3.11 -14.84
N LEU A 116 -3.54 3.36 -15.74
CA LEU A 116 -4.63 2.42 -16.03
C LEU A 116 -4.12 1.10 -16.63
N GLU A 117 -3.03 1.19 -17.39
CA GLU A 117 -2.28 0.06 -17.93
C GLU A 117 -0.83 0.16 -17.47
N TRP A 118 -0.09 -0.94 -17.46
CA TRP A 118 1.34 -0.98 -17.16
C TRP A 118 1.74 -0.73 -15.69
N GLY A 119 0.78 -0.62 -14.75
CA GLY A 119 1.04 -0.51 -13.32
C GLY A 119 1.61 0.83 -12.86
N LYS A 120 2.34 0.84 -11.76
CA LYS A 120 2.91 2.04 -11.16
C LYS A 120 4.05 2.62 -12.02
N PHE A 121 4.07 3.93 -12.08
CA PHE A 121 5.18 4.71 -12.64
C PHE A 121 5.76 5.60 -11.56
N ASP A 122 7.03 5.42 -11.25
CA ASP A 122 7.78 6.25 -10.31
C ASP A 122 8.70 7.17 -11.13
N GLY A 123 8.57 8.46 -10.93
CA GLY A 123 9.32 9.44 -11.71
C GLY A 123 9.33 10.83 -11.11
N ARG A 124 9.89 11.76 -11.87
CA ARG A 124 9.87 13.19 -11.56
C ARG A 124 9.16 13.95 -12.65
N ALA A 125 8.29 14.86 -12.24
CA ALA A 125 7.69 15.81 -13.16
C ALA A 125 8.74 16.82 -13.62
N ILE A 126 8.98 16.87 -14.92
CA ILE A 126 9.89 17.83 -15.54
C ILE A 126 9.08 18.88 -16.28
N GLU A 127 8.19 18.43 -17.16
CA GLU A 127 7.33 19.28 -17.97
C GLU A 127 6.05 18.56 -18.36
N ILE A 128 5.02 19.29 -18.72
CA ILE A 128 3.79 18.79 -19.32
C ILE A 128 3.56 19.47 -20.65
N ARG A 129 3.28 18.67 -21.67
CA ARG A 129 3.05 19.15 -23.04
C ARG A 129 1.71 18.64 -23.57
N ARG A 130 1.14 19.40 -24.50
CA ARG A 130 0.01 19.00 -25.33
C ARG A 130 0.44 19.09 -26.79
N GLY A 131 0.81 17.95 -27.39
CA GLY A 131 1.53 17.98 -28.67
C GLY A 131 2.88 18.70 -28.50
N ASP A 132 3.11 19.73 -29.30
CA ASP A 132 4.32 20.55 -29.24
C ASP A 132 4.22 21.75 -28.28
N GLU A 133 3.03 22.03 -27.75
CA GLU A 133 2.80 23.13 -26.81
C GLU A 133 3.26 22.79 -25.41
N LEU A 134 4.17 23.58 -24.84
CA LEU A 134 4.58 23.48 -23.45
C LEU A 134 3.53 24.15 -22.57
N LEU A 135 2.88 23.38 -21.69
CA LEU A 135 1.84 23.88 -20.78
C LEU A 135 2.40 24.31 -19.44
N ALA A 136 3.37 23.56 -18.90
CA ALA A 136 4.03 23.86 -17.63
C ALA A 136 5.42 23.23 -17.59
N SER A 137 6.31 23.83 -16.81
CA SER A 137 7.68 23.34 -16.57
C SER A 137 8.05 23.54 -15.10
N GLY A 138 8.78 22.57 -14.55
CA GLY A 138 9.11 22.53 -13.12
C GLY A 138 8.09 21.76 -12.28
N PRO A 139 8.52 21.21 -11.12
CA PRO A 139 7.74 20.21 -10.40
C PRO A 139 6.40 20.72 -9.88
N ASP A 140 6.34 21.92 -9.34
CA ASP A 140 5.14 22.47 -8.72
C ASP A 140 4.11 22.92 -9.79
N GLU A 141 4.57 23.58 -10.84
CA GLU A 141 3.73 24.04 -11.95
C GLU A 141 3.17 22.86 -12.75
N VAL A 142 4.00 21.84 -13.02
CA VAL A 142 3.59 20.63 -13.72
C VAL A 142 2.53 19.89 -12.92
N TRP A 143 2.68 19.81 -11.61
CA TRP A 143 1.68 19.15 -10.76
C TRP A 143 0.32 19.88 -10.79
N ALA A 144 0.32 21.20 -10.64
CA ALA A 144 -0.90 22.01 -10.72
C ALA A 144 -1.59 21.88 -12.08
N ALA A 145 -0.81 21.93 -13.18
CA ALA A 145 -1.33 21.76 -14.52
C ALA A 145 -1.89 20.34 -14.74
N PHE A 146 -1.20 19.31 -14.24
CA PHE A 146 -1.68 17.93 -14.31
C PHE A 146 -3.01 17.74 -13.59
N GLU A 147 -3.14 18.25 -12.36
CA GLU A 147 -4.39 18.16 -11.60
C GLU A 147 -5.56 18.85 -12.30
N ALA A 148 -5.32 20.01 -12.92
CA ALA A 148 -6.33 20.72 -13.68
C ALA A 148 -6.80 19.92 -14.90
N LEU A 149 -5.86 19.38 -15.67
CA LEU A 149 -6.14 18.55 -16.85
C LEU A 149 -6.84 17.25 -16.45
N HIS A 150 -6.40 16.61 -15.38
CA HIS A 150 -6.99 15.37 -14.89
C HIS A 150 -8.46 15.58 -14.47
N ARG A 151 -8.75 16.64 -13.72
CA ARG A 151 -10.14 16.99 -13.34
C ARG A 151 -11.01 17.27 -14.57
N ALA A 152 -10.49 18.01 -15.55
CA ALA A 152 -11.22 18.28 -16.79
C ALA A 152 -11.55 16.99 -17.56
N LYS A 153 -10.59 16.07 -17.64
CA LYS A 153 -10.79 14.78 -18.30
C LYS A 153 -11.74 13.86 -17.53
N GLN A 154 -11.72 13.86 -16.21
CA GLN A 154 -12.68 13.12 -15.42
C GLN A 154 -14.12 13.61 -15.67
N ALA A 155 -14.34 14.92 -15.70
CA ALA A 155 -15.65 15.48 -16.00
C ALA A 155 -16.16 15.07 -17.39
N GLU A 156 -15.29 15.12 -18.41
CA GLU A 156 -15.61 14.66 -19.78
C GLU A 156 -15.98 13.16 -19.81
N TRP A 157 -15.23 12.31 -19.06
CA TRP A 157 -15.54 10.90 -18.97
C TRP A 157 -16.87 10.60 -18.26
N GLU A 158 -17.21 11.35 -17.23
CA GLU A 158 -18.50 11.23 -16.54
C GLU A 158 -19.65 11.61 -17.46
N GLU A 159 -19.50 12.66 -18.24
CA GLU A 159 -20.49 13.06 -19.25
C GLU A 159 -20.71 11.97 -20.30
N ILE A 160 -19.63 11.44 -20.91
CA ILE A 160 -19.71 10.34 -21.87
C ILE A 160 -20.40 9.12 -21.28
N ARG A 161 -20.04 8.74 -20.05
CA ARG A 161 -20.64 7.59 -19.35
C ARG A 161 -22.12 7.80 -19.04
N SER A 162 -22.56 9.04 -18.84
CA SER A 162 -23.98 9.34 -18.63
C SER A 162 -24.79 9.17 -19.92
N LEU A 163 -24.21 9.54 -21.07
CA LEU A 163 -24.84 9.40 -22.40
C LEU A 163 -24.94 7.93 -22.87
N GLU A 164 -24.07 7.05 -22.40
CA GLU A 164 -24.13 5.61 -22.73
C GLU A 164 -25.20 4.85 -21.92
N LYS A 165 -25.78 5.47 -20.88
CA LYS A 165 -26.79 4.83 -20.02
C LYS A 165 -28.22 5.18 -20.41
N ASP A 166 -28.43 6.17 -21.26
CA ASP A 166 -29.70 6.59 -21.81
C ASP A 166 -29.93 5.92 -23.19
#